data_2c8c73a0ab6fb2f0147af4395933a092
#
_entry.id   2c8c73a0ab6fb2f0147af4395933a092
#
_cell.length_a   1.000
_cell.length_b   1.000
_cell.length_c   1.000
_cell.angle_alpha   90.00
_cell.angle_beta   90.00
_cell.angle_gamma   90.00
#
_symmetry.space_group_name_H-M   'P 1'
#
loop_
_entity.id
_entity.type
_entity.pdbx_description
1 polymer ?
#
loop_
_entity_poly.entity_id
_entity_poly.type
_entity_poly.pdbx_seq_one_letter_code
_entity_poly.pdbx_strand_id
1 'polypeptide(L)'
;MSQFQKHVFICTQGPYCGFDGDTESIFERMKRMVGAHGLNEEIRINKAGCLNQCGHGPMLVVYPEATWYGNVQVDDVAEIVERHLVNGEVVERLRFIAPPGNNKTVDHYPAEVHAFKSATEEMQKKREALRQATLAQIQDRVEISEAS
;
A
#
# COMPACT_ATOMS: atom_id res chain seq x y z
N MET A 1 -12.02 14.98 -11.82
CA MET A 1 -12.95 13.86 -11.56
C MET A 1 -12.18 12.55 -11.47
N SER A 2 -12.45 11.76 -10.44
CA SER A 2 -11.85 10.44 -10.30
C SER A 2 -12.68 9.40 -11.07
N GLN A 3 -12.03 8.34 -11.56
CA GLN A 3 -12.72 7.26 -12.26
C GLN A 3 -13.67 6.50 -11.33
N PHE A 4 -13.36 6.46 -10.04
CA PHE A 4 -14.18 5.79 -9.03
C PHE A 4 -14.50 6.74 -7.89
N GLN A 5 -15.66 6.56 -7.25
CA GLN A 5 -16.03 7.33 -6.07
C GLN A 5 -15.06 7.07 -4.91
N LYS A 6 -14.64 5.81 -4.77
CA LYS A 6 -13.61 5.41 -3.82
C LYS A 6 -12.67 4.40 -4.46
N HIS A 7 -11.41 4.48 -4.10
CA HIS A 7 -10.39 3.57 -4.59
C HIS A 7 -9.54 3.10 -3.41
N VAL A 8 -9.53 1.80 -3.18
CA VAL A 8 -8.84 1.18 -2.04
C VAL A 8 -7.62 0.43 -2.55
N PHE A 9 -6.48 0.69 -1.94
CA PHE A 9 -5.23 -0.03 -2.22
C PHE A 9 -4.84 -0.83 -0.98
N ILE A 10 -4.71 -2.14 -1.14
CA ILE A 10 -4.38 -3.06 -0.05
C ILE A 10 -2.99 -3.62 -0.29
N CYS A 11 -2.08 -3.45 0.67
CA CYS A 11 -0.74 -4.02 0.59
C CYS A 11 -0.82 -5.55 0.64
N THR A 12 -0.50 -6.20 -0.47
CA THR A 12 -0.50 -7.67 -0.58
C THR A 12 0.88 -8.22 -0.88
N GLN A 13 1.89 -7.38 -0.97
CA GLN A 13 3.26 -7.79 -1.30
C GLN A 13 4.21 -7.56 -0.14
N GLY A 14 5.32 -8.28 -0.22
CA GLY A 14 6.35 -8.26 0.78
C GLY A 14 6.04 -9.20 1.94
N PRO A 15 7.06 -9.54 2.74
CA PRO A 15 6.89 -10.53 3.80
C PRO A 15 6.17 -9.97 5.03
N TYR A 16 6.16 -8.66 5.23
CA TYR A 16 5.76 -8.06 6.50
C TYR A 16 4.24 -7.98 6.68
N CYS A 17 3.52 -7.39 5.74
CA CYS A 17 2.05 -7.35 5.81
C CYS A 17 1.46 -8.76 5.78
N GLY A 18 2.02 -9.66 4.97
CA GLY A 18 1.59 -11.05 4.90
C GLY A 18 1.86 -11.84 6.18
N PHE A 19 2.89 -11.47 6.94
CA PHE A 19 3.15 -12.06 8.25
C PHE A 19 2.13 -11.58 9.28
N ASP A 20 1.75 -10.30 9.23
CA ASP A 20 0.84 -9.70 10.20
C ASP A 20 -0.62 -10.11 9.99
N GLY A 21 -0.99 -10.55 8.79
CA GLY A 21 -2.35 -10.98 8.51
C GLY A 21 -2.51 -11.58 7.12
N ASP A 22 -3.68 -12.13 6.84
CA ASP A 22 -4.00 -12.76 5.56
C ASP A 22 -4.47 -11.68 4.56
N THR A 23 -3.49 -11.04 3.92
CA THR A 23 -3.74 -9.93 3.01
C THR A 23 -4.57 -10.32 1.78
N GLU A 24 -4.38 -11.53 1.26
CA GLU A 24 -5.17 -12.02 0.13
C GLU A 24 -6.65 -12.19 0.50
N SER A 25 -6.92 -12.74 1.68
CA SER A 25 -8.30 -12.90 2.17
C SER A 25 -8.94 -11.55 2.47
N ILE A 26 -8.18 -10.59 2.98
CA ILE A 26 -8.65 -9.20 3.18
C ILE A 26 -9.10 -8.63 1.84
N PHE A 27 -8.27 -8.74 0.82
CA PHE A 27 -8.58 -8.25 -0.52
C PHE A 27 -9.83 -8.91 -1.10
N GLU A 28 -9.87 -10.23 -1.09
CA GLU A 28 -10.99 -10.99 -1.70
C GLU A 28 -12.31 -10.73 -0.99
N ARG A 29 -12.28 -10.71 0.34
CA ARG A 29 -13.48 -10.44 1.14
C ARG A 29 -14.01 -9.03 0.89
N MET A 30 -13.13 -8.04 0.86
CA MET A 30 -13.52 -6.66 0.60
C MET A 30 -14.15 -6.52 -0.78
N LYS A 31 -13.54 -7.10 -1.79
CA LYS A 31 -14.05 -7.09 -3.15
C LYS A 31 -15.42 -7.73 -3.25
N ARG A 32 -15.61 -8.89 -2.61
CA ARG A 32 -16.91 -9.57 -2.58
C ARG A 32 -17.99 -8.75 -1.89
N MET A 33 -17.65 -8.14 -0.76
CA MET A 33 -18.60 -7.34 0.00
C MET A 33 -19.03 -6.08 -0.76
N VAL A 34 -18.08 -5.41 -1.40
CA VAL A 34 -18.39 -4.26 -2.26
C VAL A 34 -19.32 -4.68 -3.40
N GLY A 35 -19.06 -5.82 -4.03
CA GLY A 35 -19.93 -6.38 -5.06
C GLY A 35 -21.31 -6.73 -4.54
N ALA A 36 -21.41 -7.30 -3.33
CA ALA A 36 -22.67 -7.63 -2.69
C ALA A 36 -23.55 -6.39 -2.40
N HIS A 37 -22.90 -5.25 -2.13
CA HIS A 37 -23.61 -3.97 -1.98
C HIS A 37 -23.95 -3.30 -3.32
N GLY A 38 -23.60 -3.94 -4.45
CA GLY A 38 -23.85 -3.39 -5.79
C GLY A 38 -22.98 -2.19 -6.14
N LEU A 39 -21.81 -2.05 -5.50
CA LEU A 39 -20.96 -0.87 -5.64
C LEU A 39 -19.67 -1.12 -6.43
N ASN A 40 -19.55 -2.25 -7.09
CA ASN A 40 -18.32 -2.60 -7.81
C ASN A 40 -18.03 -1.72 -9.04
N GLU A 41 -19.01 -0.97 -9.52
CA GLU A 41 -18.80 0.02 -10.59
C GLU A 41 -18.27 1.35 -10.03
N GLU A 42 -18.62 1.67 -8.78
CA GLU A 42 -18.26 2.95 -8.14
C GLU A 42 -17.04 2.86 -7.23
N ILE A 43 -16.72 1.66 -6.73
CA ILE A 43 -15.62 1.45 -5.77
C ILE A 43 -14.67 0.40 -6.32
N ARG A 44 -13.43 0.78 -6.47
CA ARG A 44 -12.37 -0.13 -6.95
C ARG A 44 -11.53 -0.61 -5.77
N ILE A 45 -11.35 -1.93 -5.67
CA ILE A 45 -10.45 -2.56 -4.69
C ILE A 45 -9.27 -3.12 -5.45
N ASN A 46 -8.07 -2.67 -5.12
CA ASN A 46 -6.84 -3.10 -5.78
C ASN A 46 -5.84 -3.70 -4.81
N LYS A 47 -5.16 -4.74 -5.29
CA LYS A 47 -3.92 -5.19 -4.67
C LYS A 47 -2.84 -4.17 -5.00
N ALA A 48 -1.99 -3.87 -4.02
CA ALA A 48 -0.88 -2.96 -4.21
C ALA A 48 0.42 -3.63 -3.77
N GLY A 49 1.53 -3.10 -4.26
CA GLY A 49 2.84 -3.41 -3.70
C GLY A 49 3.00 -2.79 -2.32
N CYS A 50 4.22 -2.80 -1.82
CA CYS A 50 4.52 -2.23 -0.51
C CYS A 50 4.16 -0.74 -0.47
N LEU A 51 3.42 -0.34 0.57
CA LEU A 51 3.01 1.05 0.77
C LEU A 51 3.99 1.81 1.70
N ASN A 52 5.15 1.22 2.00
CA ASN A 52 6.22 1.79 2.85
C ASN A 52 5.80 2.05 4.30
N GLN A 53 4.81 1.28 4.78
CA GLN A 53 4.35 1.36 6.17
C GLN A 53 4.49 -0.01 6.86
N CYS A 54 5.52 -0.78 6.49
CA CYS A 54 5.76 -2.11 7.05
C CYS A 54 5.96 -2.04 8.57
N GLY A 55 5.41 -3.00 9.29
CA GLY A 55 5.42 -3.00 10.75
C GLY A 55 4.10 -2.55 11.37
N HIS A 56 3.22 -1.98 10.58
CA HIS A 56 1.92 -1.46 11.03
C HIS A 56 0.75 -2.12 10.31
N GLY A 57 1.07 -3.13 9.48
CA GLY A 57 0.08 -3.81 8.65
C GLY A 57 -0.68 -4.92 9.35
N PRO A 58 -1.56 -5.56 8.60
CA PRO A 58 -1.88 -5.27 7.20
C PRO A 58 -2.39 -3.85 6.96
N MET A 59 -1.86 -3.23 5.90
CA MET A 59 -2.14 -1.82 5.58
C MET A 59 -3.06 -1.69 4.39
N LEU A 60 -3.95 -0.71 4.45
CA LEU A 60 -4.69 -0.27 3.27
C LEU A 60 -4.96 1.24 3.34
N VAL A 61 -5.25 1.81 2.19
CA VAL A 61 -5.59 3.23 2.10
C VAL A 61 -6.81 3.42 1.20
N VAL A 62 -7.70 4.32 1.60
CA VAL A 62 -8.93 4.65 0.90
C VAL A 62 -8.83 6.07 0.34
N TYR A 63 -8.95 6.19 -0.98
CA TYR A 63 -9.02 7.48 -1.67
C TYR A 63 -10.45 7.74 -2.16
N PRO A 64 -10.87 8.99 -2.33
CA PRO A 64 -10.05 10.21 -2.34
C PRO A 64 -9.70 10.82 -0.98
N GLU A 65 -10.27 10.31 0.11
CA GLU A 65 -10.05 10.87 1.46
C GLU A 65 -8.61 10.71 1.95
N ALA A 66 -7.86 9.75 1.38
CA ALA A 66 -6.53 9.35 1.87
C ALA A 66 -6.58 8.88 3.32
N THR A 67 -7.58 8.06 3.64
CA THR A 67 -7.70 7.45 4.96
C THR A 67 -6.88 6.18 5.02
N TRP A 68 -5.91 6.14 5.92
CA TRP A 68 -5.04 4.98 6.11
C TRP A 68 -5.53 4.13 7.26
N TYR A 69 -5.58 2.82 7.05
CA TYR A 69 -5.91 1.84 8.06
C TYR A 69 -4.74 0.88 8.26
N GLY A 70 -4.41 0.63 9.52
CA GLY A 70 -3.35 -0.31 9.88
C GLY A 70 -3.87 -1.45 10.73
N ASN A 71 -3.07 -2.50 10.85
CA ASN A 71 -3.39 -3.70 11.62
C ASN A 71 -4.77 -4.27 11.26
N VAL A 72 -5.13 -4.20 9.99
CA VAL A 72 -6.42 -4.67 9.49
C VAL A 72 -6.41 -6.20 9.44
N GLN A 73 -7.42 -6.83 10.02
CA GLN A 73 -7.62 -8.27 9.95
C GLN A 73 -8.83 -8.60 9.09
N VAL A 74 -8.96 -9.87 8.70
CA VAL A 74 -10.07 -10.32 7.86
C VAL A 74 -11.43 -9.95 8.48
N ASP A 75 -11.54 -10.09 9.81
CA ASP A 75 -12.79 -9.77 10.53
C ASP A 75 -13.12 -8.28 10.55
N ASP A 76 -12.16 -7.42 10.27
CA ASP A 76 -12.37 -5.97 10.23
C ASP A 76 -12.94 -5.49 8.90
N VAL A 77 -12.87 -6.30 7.85
CA VAL A 77 -13.27 -5.92 6.50
C VAL A 77 -14.74 -5.51 6.44
N ALA A 78 -15.62 -6.25 7.09
CA ALA A 78 -17.05 -5.94 7.10
C ALA A 78 -17.32 -4.53 7.63
N GLU A 79 -16.68 -4.16 8.73
CA GLU A 79 -16.84 -2.82 9.32
C GLU A 79 -16.33 -1.71 8.40
N ILE A 80 -15.16 -1.93 7.79
CA ILE A 80 -14.60 -0.95 6.84
C ILE A 80 -15.55 -0.75 5.65
N VAL A 81 -16.05 -1.84 5.07
CA VAL A 81 -16.96 -1.76 3.93
C VAL A 81 -18.25 -1.04 4.32
N GLU A 82 -18.91 -1.49 5.37
CA GLU A 82 -20.23 -0.97 5.75
C GLU A 82 -20.18 0.46 6.28
N ARG A 83 -19.22 0.76 7.15
CA ARG A 83 -19.14 2.10 7.75
C ARG A 83 -18.46 3.11 6.84
N HIS A 84 -17.33 2.75 6.23
CA HIS A 84 -16.56 3.73 5.46
C HIS A 84 -16.95 3.72 3.98
N LEU A 85 -16.88 2.57 3.32
CA LEU A 85 -17.10 2.53 1.87
C LEU A 85 -18.55 2.81 1.49
N VAL A 86 -19.51 2.30 2.27
CA VAL A 86 -20.92 2.52 2.02
C VAL A 86 -21.42 3.85 2.63
N ASN A 87 -21.11 4.10 3.88
CA ASN A 87 -21.69 5.23 4.63
C ASN A 87 -20.75 6.45 4.77
N GLY A 88 -19.50 6.34 4.37
CA GLY A 88 -18.56 7.46 4.40
C GLY A 88 -17.99 7.79 5.78
N GLU A 89 -18.16 6.90 6.77
CA GLU A 89 -17.69 7.11 8.13
C GLU A 89 -16.38 6.39 8.38
N VAL A 90 -15.35 7.10 8.85
CA VAL A 90 -14.04 6.51 9.15
C VAL A 90 -14.16 5.54 10.34
N VAL A 91 -13.50 4.39 10.24
CA VAL A 91 -13.39 3.42 11.34
C VAL A 91 -12.20 3.82 12.21
N GLU A 92 -12.44 4.66 13.19
CA GLU A 92 -11.36 5.31 13.98
C GLU A 92 -10.45 4.31 14.69
N ARG A 93 -10.98 3.19 15.17
CA ARG A 93 -10.16 2.18 15.88
C ARG A 93 -9.05 1.57 15.03
N LEU A 94 -9.19 1.61 13.71
CA LEU A 94 -8.22 1.05 12.76
C LEU A 94 -7.39 2.12 12.06
N ARG A 95 -7.72 3.38 12.27
CA ARG A 95 -7.06 4.47 11.57
C ARG A 95 -5.59 4.54 11.92
N PHE A 96 -4.75 4.53 10.88
CA PHE A 96 -3.31 4.66 11.01
C PHE A 96 -2.92 6.12 10.81
N ILE A 97 -2.32 6.70 11.84
CA ILE A 97 -1.85 8.09 11.82
C ILE A 97 -0.35 8.08 12.06
N ALA A 98 0.41 8.58 11.10
CA ALA A 98 1.86 8.61 11.17
C ALA A 98 2.37 9.86 10.44
N PRO A 99 3.62 10.28 10.69
CA PRO A 99 4.23 11.35 9.91
C PRO A 99 4.26 11.00 8.42
N PRO A 100 4.19 12.00 7.52
CA PRO A 100 4.26 11.73 6.09
C PRO A 100 5.53 10.99 5.70
N GLY A 101 5.41 10.12 4.70
CA GLY A 101 6.55 9.42 4.12
C GLY A 101 6.69 7.98 4.57
N ASN A 102 7.91 7.51 4.61
CA ASN A 102 8.24 6.12 4.92
C ASN A 102 8.30 5.91 6.43
N ASN A 103 7.42 5.05 6.95
CA ASN A 103 7.34 4.74 8.38
C ASN A 103 7.58 3.26 8.68
N LYS A 104 8.43 2.60 7.90
CA LYS A 104 8.75 1.18 8.11
C LYS A 104 9.40 0.95 9.47
N THR A 105 8.86 -0.03 10.21
CA THR A 105 9.38 -0.47 11.51
C THR A 105 9.42 -2.00 11.49
N VAL A 106 10.53 -2.58 11.04
CA VAL A 106 10.60 -4.01 10.73
C VAL A 106 11.51 -4.82 11.65
N ASP A 107 12.16 -4.17 12.62
CA ASP A 107 13.14 -4.84 13.49
C ASP A 107 12.52 -5.88 14.40
N HIS A 108 11.24 -5.77 14.70
CA HIS A 108 10.53 -6.68 15.60
C HIS A 108 10.10 -8.00 14.94
N TYR A 109 10.26 -8.13 13.62
CA TYR A 109 9.87 -9.37 12.93
C TYR A 109 10.90 -10.48 13.14
N PRO A 110 10.46 -11.77 13.14
CA PRO A 110 11.39 -12.89 13.23
C PRO A 110 12.38 -12.93 12.07
N ALA A 111 13.51 -13.59 12.29
CA ALA A 111 14.57 -13.68 11.29
C ALA A 111 14.10 -14.31 9.96
N GLU A 112 13.17 -15.26 10.02
CA GLU A 112 12.62 -15.92 8.82
C GLU A 112 11.87 -14.93 7.93
N VAL A 113 11.23 -13.94 8.52
CA VAL A 113 10.51 -12.89 7.76
C VAL A 113 11.49 -12.02 7.01
N HIS A 114 12.69 -11.82 7.57
CA HIS A 114 13.76 -11.07 6.92
C HIS A 114 14.53 -11.90 5.89
N ALA A 115 14.19 -13.16 5.67
CA ALA A 115 14.91 -14.04 4.76
C ALA A 115 14.91 -13.54 3.31
N PHE A 116 13.94 -12.73 2.93
CA PHE A 116 13.91 -12.08 1.62
C PHE A 116 14.89 -10.89 1.52
N LYS A 117 15.50 -10.47 2.59
CA LYS A 117 16.29 -9.24 2.64
C LYS A 117 17.52 -9.30 1.73
N SER A 118 18.22 -10.44 1.67
CA SER A 118 19.42 -10.55 0.83
C SER A 118 19.12 -10.41 -0.66
N ALA A 119 18.07 -11.08 -1.16
CA ALA A 119 17.64 -10.92 -2.54
C ALA A 119 17.16 -9.50 -2.81
N THR A 120 16.46 -8.91 -1.85
CA THR A 120 15.98 -7.52 -1.93
C THR A 120 17.13 -6.53 -1.95
N GLU A 121 18.19 -6.77 -1.15
CA GLU A 121 19.38 -5.92 -1.13
C GLU A 121 20.12 -5.91 -2.47
N GLU A 122 20.24 -7.06 -3.12
CA GLU A 122 20.83 -7.12 -4.46
C GLU A 122 19.98 -6.37 -5.48
N MET A 123 18.67 -6.52 -5.42
CA MET A 123 17.76 -5.78 -6.28
C MET A 123 17.85 -4.28 -6.02
N GLN A 124 17.97 -3.86 -4.77
CA GLN A 124 18.13 -2.46 -4.41
C GLN A 124 19.44 -1.88 -4.95
N LYS A 125 20.53 -2.65 -4.89
CA LYS A 125 21.81 -2.21 -5.48
C LYS A 125 21.69 -2.01 -6.99
N LYS A 126 21.02 -2.94 -7.68
CA LYS A 126 20.77 -2.81 -9.12
C LYS A 126 19.91 -1.61 -9.44
N ARG A 127 18.86 -1.38 -8.66
CA ARG A 127 18.00 -0.21 -8.83
C ARG A 127 18.75 1.09 -8.60
N GLU A 128 19.60 1.13 -7.56
CA GLU A 128 20.39 2.33 -7.27
C GLU A 128 21.40 2.63 -8.39
N ALA A 129 22.02 1.59 -8.96
CA ALA A 129 22.93 1.75 -10.10
C ALA A 129 22.17 2.31 -11.32
N LEU A 130 20.98 1.80 -11.59
CA LEU A 130 20.11 2.29 -12.67
C LEU A 130 19.67 3.73 -12.41
N ARG A 131 19.34 4.04 -11.17
CA ARG A 131 18.94 5.39 -10.78
C ARG A 131 20.06 6.39 -11.02
N GLN A 132 21.29 6.04 -10.62
CA GLN A 132 22.46 6.90 -10.84
C GLN A 132 22.71 7.11 -12.34
N ALA A 133 22.61 6.04 -13.14
CA ALA A 133 22.74 6.13 -14.58
C ALA A 133 21.68 7.03 -15.21
N THR A 134 20.45 6.93 -14.74
CA THR A 134 19.33 7.76 -15.21
C THR A 134 19.54 9.23 -14.85
N LEU A 135 20.00 9.51 -13.64
CA LEU A 135 20.30 10.89 -13.20
C LEU A 135 21.41 11.50 -14.04
N ALA A 136 22.46 10.72 -14.38
CA ALA A 136 23.53 11.18 -15.25
C ALA A 136 22.99 11.53 -16.64
N GLN A 137 22.09 10.72 -17.21
CA GLN A 137 21.44 10.99 -18.49
C GLN A 137 20.61 12.28 -18.46
N ILE A 138 19.88 12.49 -17.39
CA ILE A 138 19.08 13.70 -17.19
C ILE A 138 19.99 14.92 -17.13
N GLN A 139 21.08 14.84 -16.40
CA GLN A 139 22.06 15.93 -16.27
C GLN A 139 22.67 16.28 -17.63
N ASP A 140 23.08 15.27 -18.41
CA ASP A 140 23.62 15.49 -19.75
C ASP A 140 22.62 16.21 -20.68
N ARG A 141 21.35 15.84 -20.61
CA ARG A 141 20.29 16.51 -21.39
C ARG A 141 20.12 17.97 -21.00
N VAL A 142 20.18 18.27 -19.70
CA VAL A 142 20.09 19.64 -19.20
C VAL A 142 21.26 20.46 -19.71
N GLU A 143 22.47 19.94 -19.64
CA GLU A 143 23.68 20.62 -20.11
C GLU A 143 23.63 20.89 -21.64
N ILE A 144 23.18 19.92 -22.41
CA ILE A 144 23.02 20.10 -23.88
C ILE A 144 21.97 21.17 -24.17
N SER A 145 20.85 21.14 -23.43
CA SER A 145 19.78 22.13 -23.59
C SER A 145 20.25 23.55 -23.26
N GLU A 146 21.05 23.70 -22.20
CA GLU A 146 21.60 25.01 -21.80
C GLU A 146 22.66 25.53 -22.80
N ALA A 147 23.40 24.61 -23.43
CA ALA A 147 24.43 24.96 -24.40
C ALA A 147 23.87 25.40 -25.77
N SER A 148 22.62 25.06 -26.05
CA SER A 148 21.96 25.42 -27.30
C SER A 148 21.08 26.66 -27.18
#